data_321fc96a16cfc43ad57a1e66fd3c0112
#
_entry.id   321fc96a16cfc43ad57a1e66fd3c0112
#
_cell.length_a   1.000
_cell.length_b   1.000
_cell.length_c   1.000
_cell.angle_alpha   90.00
_cell.angle_beta   90.00
_cell.angle_gamma   90.00
#
_symmetry.space_group_name_H-M   'P 1'
#
loop_
_entity.id
_entity.type
_entity.pdbx_description
1 polymer ?
#
loop_
_entity_poly.entity_id
_entity_poly.type
_entity_poly.pdbx_seq_one_letter_code
_entity_poly.pdbx_strand_id
1 'polypeptide(L)'
;MFYFRLPFYLYCLFVFAALLMVSCAGLSTRPEPQPFPSPPPEPQLQIQPEVTADARIFPDFVALIAQPGDTFSSLASKYLNDPSLDWFIAEFNEITFLSPGQELIIPLQIEEKGGLSLKGYQTIPVISYHKFSKDKSDALTVKESAFEEQMRFLKENGYRVITMDQFFDFLDFKRPLPKKSVVITIDDDWFSTYEIAFPVLKKYGYPATLFVYTDLIIPGGKTLSWDLLAEMSKKNMDIQCHTKSHRNLTKRNSQESFREYFEALKKEVAESAEIIRRQLNKDVKYLAYPYGDANHLVVSLLKKVGYRGAFTVERGSNPFFIDPYRINRSMIFGTFNLKDFENSLVTFSDKELR
;
A
#
# COMPACT_ATOMS: atom_id res chain seq x y z
N MET A 1 2.86 -14.91 79.73
CA MET A 1 1.80 -13.91 79.54
C MET A 1 1.50 -13.85 78.07
N PHE A 2 0.51 -14.66 77.65
CA PHE A 2 0.14 -14.84 76.28
C PHE A 2 -1.05 -13.92 75.94
N TYR A 3 -0.88 -12.98 74.99
CA TYR A 3 -1.97 -12.21 74.42
C TYR A 3 -2.42 -12.86 73.12
N PHE A 4 -3.63 -13.44 73.16
CA PHE A 4 -4.37 -13.88 71.97
C PHE A 4 -4.98 -12.65 71.26
N ARG A 5 -4.59 -12.43 70.01
CA ARG A 5 -5.30 -11.51 69.10
C ARG A 5 -6.26 -12.32 68.26
N LEU A 6 -7.55 -12.08 68.45
CA LEU A 6 -8.63 -12.57 67.57
C LEU A 6 -8.56 -11.82 66.19
N PRO A 7 -8.79 -12.50 65.08
CA PRO A 7 -8.74 -11.87 63.80
C PRO A 7 -10.04 -11.10 63.48
N PHE A 8 -9.84 -9.96 62.86
CA PHE A 8 -10.79 -8.91 62.43
C PHE A 8 -11.83 -9.38 61.41
N TYR A 9 -11.94 -10.66 61.09
CA TYR A 9 -12.79 -11.19 60.04
C TYR A 9 -14.24 -11.55 60.45
N LEU A 10 -14.54 -11.47 61.75
CA LEU A 10 -15.89 -11.86 62.23
C LEU A 10 -16.90 -10.70 62.30
N TYR A 11 -16.45 -9.46 62.15
CA TYR A 11 -17.33 -8.28 62.20
C TYR A 11 -17.94 -7.88 60.86
N CYS A 12 -17.41 -8.33 59.76
CA CYS A 12 -17.96 -8.01 58.42
C CYS A 12 -19.11 -8.92 57.98
N LEU A 13 -19.30 -10.07 58.59
CA LEU A 13 -20.37 -11.04 58.22
C LEU A 13 -21.74 -10.70 58.79
N PHE A 14 -21.84 -9.90 59.86
CA PHE A 14 -23.15 -9.55 60.47
C PHE A 14 -23.76 -8.26 59.94
N VAL A 15 -23.02 -7.43 59.24
CA VAL A 15 -23.56 -6.19 58.59
C VAL A 15 -24.09 -6.45 57.21
N PHE A 16 -23.67 -7.57 56.57
CA PHE A 16 -24.17 -7.94 55.21
C PHE A 16 -25.51 -8.71 55.24
N ALA A 17 -25.92 -9.26 56.38
CA ALA A 17 -27.20 -10.00 56.50
C ALA A 17 -28.43 -9.09 56.80
N ALA A 18 -28.18 -7.83 57.22
CA ALA A 18 -29.28 -6.90 57.55
C ALA A 18 -29.69 -5.98 56.38
N LEU A 19 -28.98 -6.01 55.25
CA LEU A 19 -29.25 -5.16 54.06
C LEU A 19 -29.95 -5.91 52.91
N LEU A 20 -30.32 -7.20 53.10
CA LEU A 20 -30.96 -8.02 52.07
C LEU A 20 -32.47 -8.21 52.20
N MET A 21 -33.13 -7.49 53.15
CA MET A 21 -34.56 -7.68 53.42
C MET A 21 -35.47 -6.44 53.20
N VAL A 22 -34.97 -5.42 52.53
CA VAL A 22 -35.83 -4.31 52.11
C VAL A 22 -35.49 -3.90 50.67
N SER A 23 -35.92 -4.70 49.73
CA SER A 23 -36.17 -4.21 48.35
C SER A 23 -36.87 -5.31 47.53
N CYS A 24 -38.10 -5.57 47.83
CA CYS A 24 -39.02 -6.24 46.91
C CYS A 24 -40.24 -5.33 46.73
N ALA A 25 -40.09 -4.25 45.98
CA ALA A 25 -41.21 -3.57 45.33
C ALA A 25 -40.64 -2.65 44.25
N GLY A 26 -40.74 -3.06 43.00
CA GLY A 26 -40.37 -2.23 41.87
C GLY A 26 -39.58 -3.00 40.80
N LEU A 27 -40.15 -4.06 40.25
CA LEU A 27 -39.71 -4.57 38.93
C LEU A 27 -40.08 -3.53 37.86
N SER A 28 -39.22 -2.55 37.68
CA SER A 28 -39.21 -1.77 36.46
C SER A 28 -38.71 -2.68 35.34
N THR A 29 -39.63 -3.16 34.53
CA THR A 29 -39.32 -3.82 33.26
C THR A 29 -38.51 -2.84 32.43
N ARG A 30 -37.21 -3.10 32.23
CA ARG A 30 -36.43 -2.41 31.21
C ARG A 30 -37.18 -2.60 29.90
N PRO A 31 -37.47 -1.51 29.16
CA PRO A 31 -38.04 -1.68 27.83
C PRO A 31 -37.02 -2.45 26.98
N GLU A 32 -37.50 -3.48 26.33
CA GLU A 32 -36.76 -4.24 25.32
C GLU A 32 -36.19 -3.27 24.30
N PRO A 33 -34.89 -3.35 23.93
CA PRO A 33 -34.34 -2.45 22.94
C PRO A 33 -35.13 -2.62 21.65
N GLN A 34 -35.77 -1.54 21.21
CA GLN A 34 -36.45 -1.51 19.92
C GLN A 34 -35.42 -1.83 18.84
N PRO A 35 -35.73 -2.70 17.87
CA PRO A 35 -34.85 -2.96 16.73
C PRO A 35 -34.61 -1.62 16.03
N PHE A 36 -33.34 -1.33 15.73
CA PHE A 36 -32.99 -0.16 14.93
C PHE A 36 -33.84 -0.15 13.66
N PRO A 37 -34.40 0.98 13.27
CA PRO A 37 -35.10 1.10 12.01
C PRO A 37 -34.13 0.71 10.89
N SER A 38 -34.56 -0.17 10.01
CA SER A 38 -33.81 -0.53 8.81
C SER A 38 -33.40 0.75 8.07
N PRO A 39 -32.17 0.88 7.60
CA PRO A 39 -31.79 2.03 6.79
C PRO A 39 -32.78 2.15 5.62
N PRO A 40 -33.13 3.37 5.21
CA PRO A 40 -33.99 3.56 4.05
C PRO A 40 -33.31 2.88 2.84
N PRO A 41 -34.08 2.25 1.96
CA PRO A 41 -33.51 1.66 0.76
C PRO A 41 -32.75 2.73 -0.01
N GLU A 42 -31.47 2.45 -0.34
CA GLU A 42 -30.68 3.31 -1.23
C GLU A 42 -31.49 3.56 -2.51
N PRO A 43 -31.46 4.79 -3.03
CA PRO A 43 -32.15 5.09 -4.28
C PRO A 43 -31.55 4.22 -5.38
N GLN A 44 -32.28 3.22 -5.81
CA GLN A 44 -31.95 2.44 -6.97
C GLN A 44 -32.04 3.39 -8.18
N LEU A 45 -30.87 3.79 -8.69
CA LEU A 45 -30.77 4.37 -10.02
C LEU A 45 -31.30 3.33 -11.01
N GLN A 46 -32.56 3.50 -11.44
CA GLN A 46 -33.12 2.75 -12.54
C GLN A 46 -32.46 3.25 -13.84
N ILE A 47 -31.28 2.73 -14.16
CA ILE A 47 -30.73 2.83 -15.49
C ILE A 47 -31.56 1.86 -16.34
N GLN A 48 -32.47 2.40 -17.15
CA GLN A 48 -33.13 1.59 -18.19
C GLN A 48 -32.05 1.22 -19.20
N PRO A 49 -31.80 -0.07 -19.45
CA PRO A 49 -30.77 -0.48 -20.39
C PRO A 49 -31.19 -0.16 -21.80
N GLU A 50 -30.37 0.60 -22.55
CA GLU A 50 -30.36 0.54 -24.01
C GLU A 50 -29.91 -0.86 -24.40
N VAL A 51 -30.86 -1.71 -24.75
CA VAL A 51 -30.60 -3.07 -25.22
C VAL A 51 -30.11 -2.95 -26.68
N THR A 52 -28.79 -2.89 -26.86
CA THR A 52 -28.18 -3.23 -28.14
C THR A 52 -28.34 -4.74 -28.38
N ALA A 53 -28.55 -5.18 -29.61
CA ALA A 53 -28.87 -6.59 -29.96
C ALA A 53 -27.88 -7.63 -29.36
N ASP A 54 -26.68 -7.21 -28.96
CA ASP A 54 -25.55 -8.04 -28.56
C ASP A 54 -25.15 -7.92 -27.08
N ALA A 55 -25.91 -7.19 -26.24
CA ALA A 55 -25.62 -7.06 -24.80
C ALA A 55 -26.90 -7.16 -23.96
N ARG A 56 -26.83 -7.95 -22.88
CA ARG A 56 -27.88 -8.05 -21.86
C ARG A 56 -27.36 -7.55 -20.56
N ILE A 57 -27.98 -6.52 -19.99
CA ILE A 57 -27.59 -5.89 -18.73
C ILE A 57 -28.48 -6.43 -17.61
N PHE A 58 -27.85 -6.97 -16.58
CA PHE A 58 -28.47 -7.41 -15.33
C PHE A 58 -28.03 -6.47 -14.20
N PRO A 59 -28.65 -6.52 -13.01
CA PRO A 59 -28.27 -5.63 -11.90
C PRO A 59 -26.82 -5.80 -11.42
N ASP A 60 -26.25 -7.00 -11.58
CA ASP A 60 -24.94 -7.42 -11.05
C ASP A 60 -23.90 -7.71 -12.13
N PHE A 61 -24.32 -7.90 -13.39
CA PHE A 61 -23.38 -8.12 -14.50
C PHE A 61 -23.96 -7.74 -15.87
N VAL A 62 -23.08 -7.62 -16.86
CA VAL A 62 -23.41 -7.53 -18.28
C VAL A 62 -22.92 -8.79 -18.99
N ALA A 63 -23.80 -9.44 -19.76
CA ALA A 63 -23.43 -10.47 -20.72
C ALA A 63 -23.43 -9.86 -22.11
N LEU A 64 -22.34 -9.96 -22.88
CA LEU A 64 -22.23 -9.37 -24.19
C LEU A 64 -21.37 -10.20 -25.15
N ILE A 65 -21.53 -9.93 -26.43
CA ILE A 65 -20.64 -10.41 -27.50
C ILE A 65 -19.78 -9.24 -27.95
N ALA A 66 -18.44 -9.40 -27.85
CA ALA A 66 -17.48 -8.37 -28.23
C ALA A 66 -17.60 -8.00 -29.70
N GLN A 67 -17.66 -6.70 -30.00
CA GLN A 67 -17.80 -6.16 -31.35
C GLN A 67 -16.44 -5.83 -31.99
N PRO A 68 -16.33 -5.73 -33.31
CA PRO A 68 -15.14 -5.19 -33.95
C PRO A 68 -14.80 -3.79 -33.40
N GLY A 69 -13.57 -3.63 -32.89
CA GLY A 69 -13.09 -2.38 -32.30
C GLY A 69 -13.22 -2.31 -30.76
N ASP A 70 -13.89 -3.27 -30.13
CA ASP A 70 -13.91 -3.36 -28.68
C ASP A 70 -12.51 -3.70 -28.11
N THR A 71 -12.20 -3.08 -26.99
CA THR A 71 -11.04 -3.39 -26.17
C THR A 71 -11.49 -3.57 -24.72
N PHE A 72 -10.71 -4.27 -23.89
CA PHE A 72 -11.01 -4.36 -22.46
C PHE A 72 -11.17 -2.97 -21.83
N SER A 73 -10.32 -2.01 -22.23
CA SER A 73 -10.35 -0.64 -21.71
C SER A 73 -11.62 0.11 -22.15
N SER A 74 -12.07 -0.05 -23.42
CA SER A 74 -13.31 0.58 -23.87
C SER A 74 -14.54 -0.01 -23.17
N LEU A 75 -14.55 -1.33 -22.96
CA LEU A 75 -15.62 -2.01 -22.23
C LEU A 75 -15.63 -1.64 -20.74
N ALA A 76 -14.46 -1.55 -20.11
CA ALA A 76 -14.33 -1.10 -18.72
C ALA A 76 -14.78 0.36 -18.56
N SER A 77 -14.41 1.24 -19.50
CA SER A 77 -14.92 2.62 -19.52
C SER A 77 -16.44 2.67 -19.63
N LYS A 78 -17.02 1.87 -20.51
CA LYS A 78 -18.47 1.87 -20.80
C LYS A 78 -19.30 1.31 -19.65
N TYR A 79 -18.90 0.19 -19.06
CA TYR A 79 -19.72 -0.56 -18.10
C TYR A 79 -19.28 -0.41 -16.64
N LEU A 80 -18.00 -0.12 -16.39
CA LEU A 80 -17.43 0.06 -15.04
C LEU A 80 -17.10 1.51 -14.72
N ASN A 81 -17.28 2.44 -15.67
CA ASN A 81 -16.92 3.86 -15.56
C ASN A 81 -15.43 4.11 -15.24
N ASP A 82 -14.56 3.11 -15.44
CA ASP A 82 -13.13 3.20 -15.17
C ASP A 82 -12.34 2.35 -16.20
N PRO A 83 -11.71 2.99 -17.22
CA PRO A 83 -10.94 2.27 -18.22
C PRO A 83 -9.73 1.51 -17.66
N SER A 84 -9.28 1.84 -16.45
CA SER A 84 -8.17 1.17 -15.78
C SER A 84 -8.55 -0.18 -15.16
N LEU A 85 -9.83 -0.54 -15.17
CA LEU A 85 -10.35 -1.87 -14.79
C LEU A 85 -10.40 -2.85 -15.98
N ASP A 86 -9.70 -2.56 -17.07
CA ASP A 86 -9.55 -3.42 -18.25
C ASP A 86 -9.10 -4.84 -17.87
N TRP A 87 -8.15 -4.96 -16.96
CA TRP A 87 -7.63 -6.22 -16.42
C TRP A 87 -8.71 -7.03 -15.69
N PHE A 88 -9.65 -6.36 -15.02
CA PHE A 88 -10.70 -7.03 -14.25
C PHE A 88 -11.63 -7.84 -15.16
N ILE A 89 -11.98 -7.28 -16.31
CA ILE A 89 -12.75 -7.99 -17.35
C ILE A 89 -11.95 -9.18 -17.87
N ALA A 90 -10.67 -8.96 -18.19
CA ALA A 90 -9.79 -10.01 -18.70
C ALA A 90 -9.60 -11.16 -17.70
N GLU A 91 -9.31 -10.85 -16.44
CA GLU A 91 -9.10 -11.86 -15.39
C GLU A 91 -10.38 -12.60 -14.99
N PHE A 92 -11.52 -11.91 -14.98
CA PHE A 92 -12.83 -12.55 -14.70
C PHE A 92 -13.21 -13.58 -15.75
N ASN A 93 -12.95 -13.28 -17.02
CA ASN A 93 -13.23 -14.18 -18.14
C ASN A 93 -12.06 -15.13 -18.47
N GLU A 94 -10.97 -15.10 -17.70
CA GLU A 94 -9.77 -15.93 -17.90
C GLU A 94 -9.16 -15.83 -19.30
N ILE A 95 -9.19 -14.63 -19.91
CA ILE A 95 -8.69 -14.34 -21.25
C ILE A 95 -7.63 -13.24 -21.23
N THR A 96 -6.68 -13.32 -22.18
CA THR A 96 -5.56 -12.37 -22.28
C THR A 96 -5.69 -11.40 -23.45
N PHE A 97 -6.54 -11.71 -24.44
CA PHE A 97 -6.84 -10.85 -25.57
C PHE A 97 -8.34 -10.94 -25.91
N LEU A 98 -8.88 -9.91 -26.52
CA LEU A 98 -10.27 -9.81 -26.89
C LEU A 98 -10.40 -9.96 -28.40
N SER A 99 -11.30 -10.83 -28.83
CA SER A 99 -11.63 -11.04 -30.27
C SER A 99 -13.08 -10.68 -30.55
N PRO A 100 -13.38 -10.10 -31.71
CA PRO A 100 -14.75 -9.92 -32.16
C PRO A 100 -15.52 -11.25 -32.16
N GLY A 101 -16.79 -11.23 -31.69
CA GLY A 101 -17.63 -12.42 -31.58
C GLY A 101 -17.41 -13.21 -30.26
N GLN A 102 -16.50 -12.81 -29.40
CA GLN A 102 -16.23 -13.47 -28.14
C GLN A 102 -17.30 -13.12 -27.09
N GLU A 103 -17.84 -14.13 -26.42
CA GLU A 103 -18.76 -13.96 -25.29
C GLU A 103 -18.01 -13.49 -24.04
N LEU A 104 -18.60 -12.52 -23.35
CA LEU A 104 -18.03 -11.91 -22.13
C LEU A 104 -19.08 -11.73 -21.05
N ILE A 105 -18.64 -11.89 -19.82
CA ILE A 105 -19.34 -11.43 -18.63
C ILE A 105 -18.55 -10.30 -17.99
N ILE A 106 -19.21 -9.17 -17.76
CA ILE A 106 -18.62 -8.03 -17.04
C ILE A 106 -19.37 -7.86 -15.72
N PRO A 107 -18.80 -8.23 -14.59
CA PRO A 107 -19.41 -7.95 -13.28
C PRO A 107 -19.48 -6.43 -13.05
N LEU A 108 -20.65 -5.94 -12.61
CA LEU A 108 -20.87 -4.52 -12.33
C LEU A 108 -20.53 -4.16 -10.87
N GLN A 109 -20.37 -5.18 -10.02
CA GLN A 109 -20.02 -5.04 -8.61
C GLN A 109 -18.74 -5.81 -8.32
N ILE A 110 -17.82 -5.16 -7.64
CA ILE A 110 -16.58 -5.78 -7.19
C ILE A 110 -16.67 -5.92 -5.67
N GLU A 111 -17.14 -7.07 -5.22
CA GLU A 111 -17.35 -7.35 -3.80
C GLU A 111 -16.04 -7.63 -3.07
N GLU A 112 -15.15 -8.41 -3.69
CA GLU A 112 -13.87 -8.81 -3.11
C GLU A 112 -12.75 -7.88 -3.59
N LYS A 113 -12.16 -7.11 -2.67
CA LYS A 113 -11.13 -6.09 -2.95
C LYS A 113 -9.76 -6.41 -2.35
N GLY A 114 -9.68 -7.40 -1.47
CA GLY A 114 -8.44 -7.79 -0.78
C GLY A 114 -7.69 -8.95 -1.43
N GLY A 115 -8.20 -9.49 -2.55
CA GLY A 115 -7.61 -10.63 -3.24
C GLY A 115 -7.74 -11.93 -2.45
N LEU A 116 -8.80 -12.08 -1.65
CA LEU A 116 -9.07 -13.31 -0.89
C LEU A 116 -9.68 -14.39 -1.80
N SER A 117 -9.32 -15.63 -1.54
CA SER A 117 -9.90 -16.80 -2.18
C SER A 117 -9.91 -18.00 -1.23
N LEU A 118 -10.63 -19.07 -1.59
CA LEU A 118 -10.62 -20.32 -0.82
C LEU A 118 -9.23 -20.99 -0.76
N LYS A 119 -8.31 -20.63 -1.66
CA LYS A 119 -6.97 -21.21 -1.74
C LYS A 119 -5.89 -20.36 -1.08
N GLY A 120 -6.22 -19.15 -0.63
CA GLY A 120 -5.25 -18.21 -0.08
C GLY A 120 -5.60 -16.76 -0.40
N TYR A 121 -4.60 -15.91 -0.44
CA TYR A 121 -4.79 -14.47 -0.63
C TYR A 121 -3.71 -13.84 -1.51
N GLN A 122 -4.07 -12.76 -2.18
CA GLN A 122 -3.16 -11.96 -2.97
C GLN A 122 -2.15 -11.24 -2.08
N THR A 123 -0.91 -11.16 -2.55
CA THR A 123 0.14 -10.36 -1.94
C THR A 123 0.77 -9.46 -2.99
N ILE A 124 1.19 -8.26 -2.60
CA ILE A 124 1.80 -7.30 -3.51
C ILE A 124 3.29 -7.16 -3.16
N PRO A 125 4.20 -7.62 -4.03
CA PRO A 125 5.62 -7.36 -3.86
C PRO A 125 5.91 -5.87 -4.09
N VAL A 126 6.66 -5.27 -3.17
CA VAL A 126 7.27 -3.96 -3.31
C VAL A 126 8.77 -4.18 -3.48
N ILE A 127 9.29 -3.95 -4.68
CA ILE A 127 10.71 -4.11 -4.97
C ILE A 127 11.45 -2.78 -4.81
N SER A 128 12.68 -2.84 -4.32
CA SER A 128 13.46 -1.66 -3.96
C SER A 128 14.85 -1.70 -4.62
N TYR A 129 15.17 -0.63 -5.30
CA TYR A 129 16.48 -0.35 -5.92
C TYR A 129 17.15 0.83 -5.22
N HIS A 130 18.45 1.05 -5.49
CA HIS A 130 19.19 2.22 -5.01
C HIS A 130 19.94 2.87 -6.17
N LYS A 131 21.01 2.28 -6.62
CA LYS A 131 21.93 2.85 -7.59
C LYS A 131 21.96 2.07 -8.89
N PHE A 132 22.23 2.75 -9.98
CA PHE A 132 22.36 2.15 -11.31
C PHE A 132 23.72 2.48 -11.91
N SER A 133 24.20 1.63 -12.84
CA SER A 133 25.45 1.86 -13.57
C SER A 133 25.40 1.15 -14.91
N LYS A 134 26.05 1.71 -15.92
CA LYS A 134 26.20 1.05 -17.24
C LYS A 134 27.07 -0.20 -17.15
N ASP A 135 28.16 -0.14 -16.37
CA ASP A 135 29.21 -1.14 -16.42
C ASP A 135 29.39 -1.95 -15.13
N LYS A 136 29.02 -1.39 -13.98
CA LYS A 136 29.33 -1.98 -12.66
C LYS A 136 28.07 -2.52 -11.99
N SER A 137 28.26 -3.58 -11.21
CA SER A 137 27.24 -4.08 -10.27
C SER A 137 27.90 -4.45 -8.94
N ASP A 138 27.20 -4.14 -7.87
CA ASP A 138 27.53 -4.52 -6.49
C ASP A 138 26.24 -4.74 -5.70
N ALA A 139 26.33 -4.85 -4.39
CA ALA A 139 25.15 -5.09 -3.56
C ALA A 139 24.04 -4.05 -3.77
N LEU A 140 24.38 -2.76 -3.97
CA LEU A 140 23.40 -1.68 -4.11
C LEU A 140 23.32 -1.10 -5.53
N THR A 141 24.20 -1.53 -6.42
CA THR A 141 24.29 -0.99 -7.80
C THR A 141 23.84 -2.06 -8.81
N VAL A 142 22.75 -1.79 -9.51
CA VAL A 142 22.21 -2.66 -10.58
C VAL A 142 22.67 -2.14 -11.93
N LYS A 143 23.13 -3.05 -12.82
CA LYS A 143 23.48 -2.67 -14.20
C LYS A 143 22.24 -2.27 -14.98
N GLU A 144 22.40 -1.28 -15.88
CA GLU A 144 21.35 -0.84 -16.82
C GLU A 144 20.75 -2.03 -17.59
N SER A 145 21.58 -2.90 -18.14
CA SER A 145 21.13 -4.08 -18.89
C SER A 145 20.31 -5.04 -18.04
N ALA A 146 20.71 -5.27 -16.79
CA ALA A 146 19.97 -6.15 -15.87
C ALA A 146 18.62 -5.50 -15.45
N PHE A 147 18.62 -4.19 -15.20
CA PHE A 147 17.40 -3.46 -14.88
C PHE A 147 16.42 -3.50 -16.05
N GLU A 148 16.88 -3.25 -17.27
CA GLU A 148 16.03 -3.34 -18.46
C GLU A 148 15.50 -4.75 -18.70
N GLU A 149 16.32 -5.79 -18.48
CA GLU A 149 15.90 -7.19 -18.55
C GLU A 149 14.79 -7.50 -17.53
N GLN A 150 14.91 -6.99 -16.30
CA GLN A 150 13.89 -7.13 -15.26
C GLN A 150 12.59 -6.42 -15.65
N MET A 151 12.64 -5.21 -16.21
CA MET A 151 11.44 -4.50 -16.69
C MET A 151 10.77 -5.22 -17.87
N ARG A 152 11.57 -5.76 -18.79
CA ARG A 152 11.07 -6.63 -19.88
C ARG A 152 10.40 -7.88 -19.33
N PHE A 153 11.02 -8.55 -18.35
CA PHE A 153 10.45 -9.72 -17.69
C PHE A 153 9.07 -9.42 -17.09
N LEU A 154 8.91 -8.30 -16.39
CA LEU A 154 7.60 -7.90 -15.86
C LEU A 154 6.55 -7.81 -16.97
N LYS A 155 6.89 -7.18 -18.10
CA LYS A 155 5.99 -7.01 -19.24
C LYS A 155 5.62 -8.35 -19.88
N GLU A 156 6.60 -9.19 -20.18
CA GLU A 156 6.42 -10.46 -20.90
C GLU A 156 5.66 -11.49 -20.05
N ASN A 157 5.77 -11.40 -18.72
CA ASN A 157 5.08 -12.31 -17.78
C ASN A 157 3.76 -11.75 -17.22
N GLY A 158 3.25 -10.65 -17.80
CA GLY A 158 1.93 -10.11 -17.47
C GLY A 158 1.84 -9.42 -16.10
N TYR A 159 2.98 -8.99 -15.54
CA TYR A 159 2.95 -8.16 -14.34
C TYR A 159 2.46 -6.75 -14.66
N ARG A 160 1.63 -6.20 -13.77
CA ARG A 160 1.24 -4.80 -13.80
C ARG A 160 2.00 -4.03 -12.73
N VAL A 161 2.80 -3.06 -13.18
CA VAL A 161 3.45 -2.12 -12.25
C VAL A 161 2.42 -1.07 -11.86
N ILE A 162 2.11 -1.01 -10.58
CA ILE A 162 1.08 -0.13 -10.01
C ILE A 162 1.70 1.04 -9.27
N THR A 163 0.93 2.12 -9.12
CA THR A 163 1.34 3.26 -8.32
C THR A 163 1.25 2.98 -6.81
N MET A 164 1.95 3.78 -6.02
CA MET A 164 1.89 3.70 -4.57
C MET A 164 0.47 3.99 -4.05
N ASP A 165 -0.23 4.95 -4.62
CA ASP A 165 -1.62 5.25 -4.23
C ASP A 165 -2.56 4.07 -4.51
N GLN A 166 -2.41 3.37 -5.65
CA GLN A 166 -3.17 2.15 -5.95
C GLN A 166 -2.88 1.03 -4.94
N PHE A 167 -1.61 0.85 -4.57
CA PHE A 167 -1.24 -0.12 -3.54
C PHE A 167 -1.90 0.19 -2.19
N PHE A 168 -1.88 1.46 -1.75
CA PHE A 168 -2.53 1.84 -0.50
C PHE A 168 -4.07 1.81 -0.58
N ASP A 169 -4.67 2.01 -1.74
CA ASP A 169 -6.11 1.82 -1.92
C ASP A 169 -6.51 0.34 -1.81
N PHE A 170 -5.62 -0.57 -2.20
CA PHE A 170 -5.80 -2.00 -1.94
C PHE A 170 -5.67 -2.32 -0.43
N LEU A 171 -4.68 -1.79 0.26
CA LEU A 171 -4.54 -1.97 1.72
C LEU A 171 -5.75 -1.41 2.49
N ASP A 172 -6.33 -0.30 2.03
CA ASP A 172 -7.53 0.32 2.62
C ASP A 172 -8.84 -0.37 2.18
N PHE A 173 -8.75 -1.48 1.44
CA PHE A 173 -9.91 -2.22 0.92
C PHE A 173 -10.84 -1.37 0.02
N LYS A 174 -10.29 -0.35 -0.64
CA LYS A 174 -11.03 0.55 -1.52
C LYS A 174 -11.10 0.03 -2.95
N ARG A 175 -10.02 -0.63 -3.41
CA ARG A 175 -9.84 -1.03 -4.80
C ARG A 175 -9.16 -2.39 -4.91
N PRO A 176 -9.69 -3.31 -5.74
CA PRO A 176 -8.97 -4.52 -6.08
C PRO A 176 -7.78 -4.21 -7.00
N LEU A 177 -6.82 -5.12 -7.06
CA LEU A 177 -5.66 -5.03 -7.94
C LEU A 177 -5.54 -6.28 -8.82
N PRO A 178 -4.90 -6.16 -10.02
CA PRO A 178 -4.54 -7.32 -10.83
C PRO A 178 -3.76 -8.35 -10.04
N LYS A 179 -3.99 -9.63 -10.30
CA LYS A 179 -3.32 -10.74 -9.57
C LYS A 179 -1.80 -10.65 -9.57
N LYS A 180 -1.21 -10.18 -10.68
CA LYS A 180 0.24 -9.98 -10.83
C LYS A 180 0.61 -8.50 -10.71
N SER A 181 0.24 -7.84 -9.60
CA SER A 181 0.63 -6.46 -9.31
C SER A 181 2.00 -6.38 -8.62
N VAL A 182 2.78 -5.36 -8.94
CA VAL A 182 4.09 -5.07 -8.32
C VAL A 182 4.28 -3.56 -8.19
N VAL A 183 4.91 -3.12 -7.09
CA VAL A 183 5.34 -1.73 -6.88
C VAL A 183 6.84 -1.63 -7.04
N ILE A 184 7.30 -0.63 -7.80
CA ILE A 184 8.73 -0.31 -7.95
C ILE A 184 9.06 0.89 -7.07
N THR A 185 10.09 0.74 -6.21
CA THR A 185 10.63 1.83 -5.41
C THR A 185 12.12 1.99 -5.67
N ILE A 186 12.62 3.21 -5.53
CA ILE A 186 14.04 3.54 -5.62
C ILE A 186 14.37 4.40 -4.41
N ASP A 187 15.43 4.09 -3.70
CA ASP A 187 15.88 4.87 -2.55
C ASP A 187 17.12 5.69 -2.92
N ASP A 188 17.33 6.77 -2.19
CA ASP A 188 18.42 7.72 -2.36
C ASP A 188 18.31 8.61 -3.61
N ASP A 189 19.16 9.62 -3.63
CA ASP A 189 19.11 10.70 -4.63
C ASP A 189 20.19 10.54 -5.69
N TRP A 190 20.59 9.32 -6.02
CA TRP A 190 21.66 9.09 -7.00
C TRP A 190 21.29 9.61 -8.39
N PHE A 191 22.17 10.37 -9.02
CA PHE A 191 21.99 10.90 -10.38
C PHE A 191 21.73 9.76 -11.40
N SER A 192 22.24 8.55 -11.15
CA SER A 192 21.99 7.38 -11.98
C SER A 192 20.51 6.98 -12.08
N THR A 193 19.67 7.39 -11.13
CA THR A 193 18.23 7.21 -11.22
C THR A 193 17.63 8.01 -12.39
N TYR A 194 18.06 9.25 -12.58
CA TYR A 194 17.66 10.08 -13.72
C TYR A 194 18.29 9.61 -15.04
N GLU A 195 19.61 9.30 -15.02
CA GLU A 195 20.35 8.96 -16.23
C GLU A 195 19.97 7.57 -16.79
N ILE A 196 19.67 6.60 -15.93
CA ILE A 196 19.49 5.18 -16.29
C ILE A 196 18.08 4.67 -16.01
N ALA A 197 17.63 4.70 -14.75
CA ALA A 197 16.38 4.07 -14.38
C ALA A 197 15.15 4.77 -14.99
N PHE A 198 15.13 6.10 -14.96
CA PHE A 198 14.00 6.89 -15.44
C PHE A 198 13.73 6.72 -16.94
N PRO A 199 14.70 6.73 -17.87
CA PRO A 199 14.49 6.42 -19.28
C PRO A 199 13.95 4.98 -19.50
N VAL A 200 14.47 4.00 -18.79
CA VAL A 200 13.99 2.62 -18.87
C VAL A 200 12.55 2.52 -18.39
N LEU A 201 12.21 3.04 -17.20
CA LEU A 201 10.84 3.05 -16.71
C LEU A 201 9.87 3.74 -17.67
N LYS A 202 10.27 4.87 -18.24
CA LYS A 202 9.50 5.60 -19.26
C LYS A 202 9.26 4.77 -20.51
N LYS A 203 10.27 4.01 -20.99
CA LYS A 203 10.15 3.11 -22.16
C LYS A 203 9.05 2.06 -21.97
N TYR A 204 8.89 1.54 -20.74
CA TYR A 204 7.89 0.54 -20.41
C TYR A 204 6.55 1.15 -19.92
N GLY A 205 6.49 2.48 -19.72
CA GLY A 205 5.33 3.16 -19.15
C GLY A 205 5.09 2.85 -17.67
N TYR A 206 6.12 2.43 -16.95
CA TYR A 206 6.01 2.00 -15.57
C TYR A 206 6.11 3.18 -14.60
N PRO A 207 5.16 3.32 -13.66
CA PRO A 207 5.31 4.21 -12.52
C PRO A 207 6.34 3.67 -11.54
N ALA A 208 6.99 4.56 -10.80
CA ALA A 208 7.82 4.19 -9.66
C ALA A 208 7.78 5.28 -8.58
N THR A 209 8.11 4.92 -7.34
CA THR A 209 8.26 5.86 -6.24
C THR A 209 9.73 6.01 -5.89
N LEU A 210 10.21 7.26 -5.89
CA LEU A 210 11.57 7.61 -5.47
C LEU A 210 11.51 8.23 -4.07
N PHE A 211 12.19 7.61 -3.12
CA PHE A 211 12.33 8.09 -1.75
C PHE A 211 13.63 8.90 -1.61
N VAL A 212 13.48 10.20 -1.34
CA VAL A 212 14.60 11.17 -1.31
C VAL A 212 14.88 11.67 0.11
N TYR A 213 16.16 11.87 0.44
CA TYR A 213 16.55 12.57 1.66
C TYR A 213 17.09 13.97 1.36
N THR A 214 16.45 14.98 1.95
CA THR A 214 16.47 16.35 1.45
C THR A 214 17.81 17.07 1.59
N ASP A 215 18.69 16.64 2.50
CA ASP A 215 20.00 17.26 2.69
C ASP A 215 21.03 16.92 1.60
N LEU A 216 20.77 15.87 0.79
CA LEU A 216 21.66 15.48 -0.30
C LEU A 216 21.30 16.09 -1.65
N ILE A 217 20.13 16.70 -1.76
CA ILE A 217 19.66 17.30 -3.01
C ILE A 217 20.41 18.61 -3.27
N ILE A 218 21.56 18.51 -3.95
CA ILE A 218 22.49 19.63 -4.20
C ILE A 218 22.71 19.80 -5.70
N PRO A 219 22.57 21.02 -6.26
CA PRO A 219 22.84 21.28 -7.66
C PRO A 219 24.30 20.95 -8.05
N GLY A 220 24.49 20.23 -9.17
CA GLY A 220 25.81 19.98 -9.78
C GLY A 220 26.62 18.84 -9.13
N GLY A 221 26.03 18.04 -8.26
CA GLY A 221 26.66 16.88 -7.61
C GLY A 221 26.44 15.55 -8.33
N LYS A 222 26.81 14.46 -7.65
CA LYS A 222 26.50 13.08 -8.06
C LYS A 222 25.06 12.66 -7.70
N THR A 223 24.26 13.62 -7.26
CA THR A 223 22.90 13.47 -6.77
C THR A 223 21.91 14.26 -7.63
N LEU A 224 20.65 13.98 -7.46
CA LEU A 224 19.57 14.67 -8.15
C LEU A 224 19.44 16.13 -7.67
N SER A 225 19.02 17.02 -8.56
CA SER A 225 18.59 18.37 -8.20
C SER A 225 17.06 18.45 -8.11
N TRP A 226 16.54 19.51 -7.49
CA TRP A 226 15.10 19.76 -7.43
C TRP A 226 14.46 19.91 -8.80
N ASP A 227 15.17 20.50 -9.78
CA ASP A 227 14.68 20.64 -11.16
C ASP A 227 14.50 19.27 -11.83
N LEU A 228 15.44 18.35 -11.65
CA LEU A 228 15.34 16.98 -12.17
C LEU A 228 14.21 16.22 -11.50
N LEU A 229 14.08 16.33 -10.17
CA LEU A 229 12.97 15.73 -9.44
C LEU A 229 11.61 16.28 -9.90
N ALA A 230 11.51 17.59 -10.17
CA ALA A 230 10.31 18.20 -10.72
C ALA A 230 9.99 17.70 -12.14
N GLU A 231 11.00 17.48 -12.99
CA GLU A 231 10.83 16.88 -14.31
C GLU A 231 10.30 15.44 -14.20
N MET A 232 10.98 14.60 -13.40
CA MET A 232 10.62 13.20 -13.17
C MET A 232 9.20 13.07 -12.63
N SER A 233 8.85 13.93 -11.68
CA SER A 233 7.55 13.96 -11.02
C SER A 233 6.37 14.24 -11.97
N LYS A 234 6.60 14.92 -13.09
CA LYS A 234 5.59 15.14 -14.13
C LYS A 234 5.38 13.93 -15.06
N LYS A 235 6.19 12.87 -14.89
CA LYS A 235 6.24 11.71 -15.81
C LYS A 235 6.26 10.38 -15.07
N ASN A 236 5.23 10.14 -14.25
CA ASN A 236 5.00 8.88 -13.54
C ASN A 236 6.05 8.49 -12.49
N MET A 237 6.93 9.41 -12.06
CA MET A 237 7.79 9.19 -10.91
C MET A 237 7.19 9.92 -9.69
N ASP A 238 6.77 9.17 -8.68
CA ASP A 238 6.28 9.74 -7.44
C ASP A 238 7.45 10.00 -6.48
N ILE A 239 7.61 11.25 -6.02
CA ILE A 239 8.72 11.66 -5.14
C ILE A 239 8.23 11.70 -3.72
N GLN A 240 8.80 10.88 -2.86
CA GLN A 240 8.39 10.67 -1.48
C GLN A 240 9.60 10.78 -0.51
N CYS A 241 9.35 10.66 0.79
CA CYS A 241 10.32 10.99 1.82
C CYS A 241 11.24 9.82 2.20
N HIS A 242 12.56 10.06 2.24
CA HIS A 242 13.56 9.17 2.86
C HIS A 242 14.27 9.87 4.03
N THR A 243 13.55 10.69 4.79
CA THR A 243 14.02 11.55 5.87
C THR A 243 14.78 12.81 5.38
N LYS A 244 15.38 13.53 6.31
CA LYS A 244 16.13 14.76 6.03
C LYS A 244 17.60 14.44 5.72
N SER A 245 18.26 13.70 6.61
CA SER A 245 19.71 13.46 6.57
C SER A 245 20.09 11.98 6.42
N HIS A 246 19.11 11.09 6.15
CA HIS A 246 19.29 9.64 6.12
C HIS A 246 19.73 9.06 7.49
N ARG A 247 19.36 9.71 8.59
CA ARG A 247 19.64 9.24 9.94
C ARG A 247 18.83 7.97 10.25
N ASN A 248 19.46 6.99 10.91
CA ASN A 248 18.71 5.88 11.51
C ASN A 248 17.79 6.42 12.62
N LEU A 249 16.48 6.35 12.37
CA LEU A 249 15.45 6.95 13.22
C LEU A 249 15.29 6.26 14.58
N THR A 250 15.74 5.01 14.70
CA THR A 250 15.59 4.24 15.96
C THR A 250 16.77 4.39 16.89
N LYS A 251 17.88 4.97 16.42
CA LYS A 251 19.12 5.10 17.17
C LYS A 251 19.29 6.53 17.71
N ARG A 252 19.39 6.62 19.04
CA ARG A 252 19.77 7.84 19.73
C ARG A 252 21.30 7.91 19.82
N ASN A 253 21.89 9.07 19.53
CA ASN A 253 23.33 9.28 19.73
C ASN A 253 23.67 9.24 21.22
N SER A 254 24.88 8.80 21.59
CA SER A 254 25.28 8.58 22.98
C SER A 254 25.23 9.85 23.85
N GLN A 255 25.47 11.02 23.24
CA GLN A 255 25.48 12.32 23.95
C GLN A 255 24.14 13.07 23.84
N GLU A 256 23.17 12.53 23.11
CA GLU A 256 21.89 13.16 22.85
C GLU A 256 20.90 12.84 23.97
N SER A 257 20.32 13.85 24.59
CA SER A 257 19.19 13.64 25.51
C SER A 257 17.96 13.11 24.77
N PHE A 258 16.98 12.56 25.49
CA PHE A 258 15.74 12.11 24.88
C PHE A 258 14.99 13.26 24.20
N ARG A 259 15.01 14.46 24.78
CA ARG A 259 14.37 15.65 24.20
C ARG A 259 15.05 16.04 22.88
N GLU A 260 16.35 16.09 22.83
CA GLU A 260 17.11 16.40 21.61
C GLU A 260 16.87 15.35 20.52
N TYR A 261 16.88 14.06 20.88
CA TYR A 261 16.56 12.98 19.98
C TYR A 261 15.14 13.13 19.40
N PHE A 262 14.15 13.43 20.23
CA PHE A 262 12.78 13.61 19.79
C PHE A 262 12.61 14.82 18.84
N GLU A 263 13.27 15.95 19.15
CA GLU A 263 13.26 17.11 18.24
C GLU A 263 14.01 16.82 16.93
N ALA A 264 15.11 16.05 16.99
CA ALA A 264 15.78 15.59 15.77
C ALA A 264 14.90 14.69 14.92
N LEU A 265 14.16 13.74 15.52
CA LEU A 265 13.19 12.90 14.78
C LEU A 265 12.13 13.73 14.08
N LYS A 266 11.60 14.76 14.74
CA LYS A 266 10.63 15.67 14.10
C LYS A 266 11.22 16.34 12.86
N LYS A 267 12.46 16.81 12.93
CA LYS A 267 13.16 17.40 11.78
C LYS A 267 13.31 16.39 10.65
N GLU A 268 13.74 15.17 10.98
CA GLU A 268 13.94 14.12 10.00
C GLU A 268 12.66 13.80 9.20
N VAL A 269 11.49 13.80 9.83
CA VAL A 269 10.26 13.35 9.18
C VAL A 269 9.32 14.48 8.79
N ALA A 270 9.23 15.58 9.55
CA ALA A 270 8.30 16.66 9.26
C ALA A 270 8.92 17.75 8.38
N GLU A 271 10.15 18.19 8.67
CA GLU A 271 10.82 19.20 7.85
C GLU A 271 11.13 18.68 6.44
N SER A 272 11.58 17.42 6.33
CA SER A 272 11.83 16.80 5.01
C SER A 272 10.56 16.75 4.17
N ALA A 273 9.44 16.33 4.73
CA ALA A 273 8.17 16.32 4.02
C ALA A 273 7.75 17.73 3.57
N GLU A 274 7.93 18.73 4.42
CA GLU A 274 7.60 20.12 4.11
C GLU A 274 8.50 20.68 3.01
N ILE A 275 9.80 20.36 3.03
CA ILE A 275 10.74 20.75 1.98
C ILE A 275 10.30 20.16 0.64
N ILE A 276 10.00 18.86 0.58
CA ILE A 276 9.56 18.20 -0.67
C ILE A 276 8.25 18.81 -1.16
N ARG A 277 7.25 19.02 -0.29
CA ARG A 277 5.97 19.65 -0.66
C ARG A 277 6.20 21.03 -1.28
N ARG A 278 7.01 21.86 -0.65
CA ARG A 278 7.29 23.22 -1.12
C ARG A 278 8.05 23.24 -2.44
N GLN A 279 9.04 22.34 -2.63
CA GLN A 279 9.84 22.31 -3.83
C GLN A 279 9.11 21.74 -5.05
N LEU A 280 8.26 20.72 -4.83
CA LEU A 280 7.59 20.01 -5.92
C LEU A 280 6.09 20.32 -6.04
N ASN A 281 5.53 21.10 -5.13
CA ASN A 281 4.08 21.35 -5.03
C ASN A 281 3.27 20.05 -5.05
N LYS A 282 3.69 19.05 -4.28
CA LYS A 282 3.07 17.72 -4.19
C LYS A 282 2.93 17.26 -2.74
N ASP A 283 1.94 16.42 -2.49
CA ASP A 283 1.77 15.78 -1.19
C ASP A 283 2.84 14.72 -0.94
N VAL A 284 3.35 14.71 0.29
CA VAL A 284 4.22 13.65 0.80
C VAL A 284 3.39 12.79 1.75
N LYS A 285 3.16 11.55 1.34
CA LYS A 285 2.28 10.59 2.04
C LYS A 285 3.03 9.38 2.57
N TYR A 286 4.21 9.09 2.03
CA TYR A 286 4.94 7.85 2.25
C TYR A 286 6.38 8.13 2.68
N LEU A 287 6.92 7.24 3.54
CA LEU A 287 8.30 7.31 4.00
C LEU A 287 8.99 5.96 3.88
N ALA A 288 10.19 5.90 3.31
CA ALA A 288 11.07 4.75 3.50
C ALA A 288 11.99 5.00 4.71
N TYR A 289 12.06 4.02 5.61
CA TYR A 289 12.97 4.13 6.76
C TYR A 289 14.42 3.96 6.31
N PRO A 290 15.34 4.88 6.64
CA PRO A 290 16.76 4.62 6.48
C PRO A 290 17.16 3.33 7.21
N TYR A 291 17.87 2.44 6.50
CA TYR A 291 18.25 1.10 6.98
C TYR A 291 17.06 0.14 7.27
N GLY A 292 15.82 0.56 7.00
CA GLY A 292 14.60 -0.21 7.25
C GLY A 292 14.15 -0.25 8.71
N ASP A 293 14.86 0.43 9.61
CA ASP A 293 14.61 0.36 11.07
C ASP A 293 13.43 1.23 11.51
N ALA A 294 12.46 0.63 12.19
CA ALA A 294 11.30 1.30 12.76
C ALA A 294 11.03 0.87 14.21
N ASN A 295 10.55 1.80 15.04
CA ASN A 295 10.04 1.50 16.38
C ASN A 295 8.71 2.24 16.63
N HIS A 296 8.05 1.94 17.74
CA HIS A 296 6.74 2.53 18.06
C HIS A 296 6.76 4.06 18.15
N LEU A 297 7.85 4.66 18.65
CA LEU A 297 7.99 6.11 18.75
C LEU A 297 7.98 6.75 17.33
N VAL A 298 8.79 6.20 16.43
CA VAL A 298 8.90 6.67 15.05
C VAL A 298 7.56 6.52 14.34
N VAL A 299 6.91 5.34 14.42
CA VAL A 299 5.58 5.10 13.83
C VAL A 299 4.54 6.08 14.37
N SER A 300 4.53 6.32 15.70
CA SER A 300 3.60 7.29 16.32
C SER A 300 3.82 8.70 15.80
N LEU A 301 5.08 9.08 15.57
CA LEU A 301 5.42 10.38 15.01
C LEU A 301 4.99 10.51 13.55
N LEU A 302 5.19 9.49 12.72
CA LEU A 302 4.74 9.47 11.33
C LEU A 302 3.22 9.63 11.23
N LYS A 303 2.46 8.89 12.06
CA LYS A 303 1.00 9.04 12.16
C LYS A 303 0.60 10.48 12.51
N LYS A 304 1.29 11.10 13.48
CA LYS A 304 1.02 12.48 13.92
C LYS A 304 1.35 13.50 12.83
N VAL A 305 2.38 13.28 12.02
CA VAL A 305 2.76 14.15 10.89
C VAL A 305 1.81 13.97 9.69
N GLY A 306 1.07 12.87 9.63
CA GLY A 306 0.08 12.60 8.58
C GLY A 306 0.58 11.72 7.44
N TYR A 307 1.66 10.97 7.63
CA TYR A 307 2.05 9.94 6.68
C TYR A 307 0.98 8.85 6.61
N ARG A 308 0.68 8.38 5.39
CA ARG A 308 -0.27 7.28 5.15
C ARG A 308 0.38 5.92 5.39
N GLY A 309 1.70 5.81 5.17
CA GLY A 309 2.43 4.58 5.40
C GLY A 309 3.94 4.70 5.31
N ALA A 310 4.62 3.61 5.69
CA ALA A 310 6.08 3.58 5.69
C ALA A 310 6.65 2.18 5.42
N PHE A 311 7.87 2.17 4.87
CA PHE A 311 8.51 1.01 4.25
C PHE A 311 9.78 0.61 4.98
N THR A 312 9.87 -0.69 5.30
CA THR A 312 11.07 -1.34 5.84
C THR A 312 11.97 -1.88 4.72
N VAL A 313 12.98 -2.66 5.07
CA VAL A 313 13.76 -3.51 4.15
C VAL A 313 13.58 -5.00 4.49
N GLU A 314 12.56 -5.33 5.28
CA GLU A 314 12.19 -6.71 5.54
C GLU A 314 11.69 -7.35 4.24
N ARG A 315 12.33 -8.45 3.85
CA ARG A 315 12.00 -9.13 2.60
C ARG A 315 10.65 -9.83 2.71
N GLY A 316 9.76 -9.56 1.76
CA GLY A 316 8.44 -10.18 1.69
C GLY A 316 7.48 -9.43 0.78
N SER A 317 6.33 -10.05 0.54
CA SER A 317 5.20 -9.43 -0.14
C SER A 317 4.11 -9.05 0.86
N ASN A 318 3.20 -8.19 0.44
CA ASN A 318 2.30 -7.49 1.34
C ASN A 318 0.84 -7.85 1.02
N PRO A 319 0.13 -8.57 1.91
CA PRO A 319 -1.32 -8.73 1.82
C PRO A 319 -2.04 -7.44 2.25
N PHE A 320 -3.34 -7.32 1.93
CA PHE A 320 -4.12 -6.13 2.28
C PHE A 320 -4.19 -5.82 3.79
N PHE A 321 -3.95 -6.81 4.64
CA PHE A 321 -3.96 -6.67 6.12
C PHE A 321 -2.59 -6.40 6.76
N ILE A 322 -1.54 -6.08 5.97
CA ILE A 322 -0.22 -5.70 6.49
C ILE A 322 -0.31 -4.38 7.28
N ASP A 323 0.55 -4.20 8.29
CA ASP A 323 0.69 -2.89 8.96
C ASP A 323 1.19 -1.84 7.95
N PRO A 324 0.41 -0.80 7.63
CA PRO A 324 0.77 0.20 6.64
C PRO A 324 2.04 1.00 6.99
N TYR A 325 2.50 0.95 8.25
CA TYR A 325 3.74 1.57 8.68
C TYR A 325 4.93 0.59 8.78
N ARG A 326 4.74 -0.66 8.31
CA ARG A 326 5.78 -1.71 8.27
C ARG A 326 5.68 -2.53 6.99
N ILE A 327 5.58 -1.82 5.85
CA ILE A 327 5.51 -2.47 4.54
C ILE A 327 6.83 -3.16 4.23
N ASN A 328 6.75 -4.43 3.87
CA ASN A 328 7.90 -5.22 3.44
C ASN A 328 8.39 -4.77 2.06
N ARG A 329 9.71 -4.76 1.86
CA ARG A 329 10.33 -4.51 0.56
C ARG A 329 11.39 -5.54 0.24
N SER A 330 11.35 -6.06 -0.99
CA SER A 330 12.40 -6.93 -1.51
C SER A 330 13.46 -6.10 -2.22
N MET A 331 14.60 -5.87 -1.55
CA MET A 331 15.76 -5.20 -2.16
C MET A 331 16.30 -6.04 -3.32
N ILE A 332 16.49 -5.42 -4.46
CA ILE A 332 17.09 -6.02 -5.65
C ILE A 332 18.57 -5.68 -5.69
N PHE A 333 19.39 -6.69 -5.49
CA PHE A 333 20.85 -6.54 -5.52
C PHE A 333 21.39 -6.62 -6.95
N GLY A 334 22.47 -5.89 -7.22
CA GLY A 334 23.12 -5.93 -8.53
C GLY A 334 23.77 -7.26 -8.87
N THR A 335 23.90 -8.16 -7.88
CA THR A 335 24.36 -9.55 -8.05
C THR A 335 23.25 -10.52 -8.41
N PHE A 336 21.99 -10.09 -8.39
CA PHE A 336 20.85 -10.95 -8.71
C PHE A 336 20.83 -11.29 -10.20
N ASN A 337 20.61 -12.56 -10.50
CA ASN A 337 20.16 -12.99 -11.82
C ASN A 337 18.64 -12.87 -11.97
N LEU A 338 18.11 -13.16 -13.16
CA LEU A 338 16.68 -13.02 -13.43
C LEU A 338 15.80 -13.95 -12.56
N LYS A 339 16.32 -15.13 -12.16
CA LYS A 339 15.60 -16.04 -11.26
C LYS A 339 15.51 -15.51 -9.84
N ASP A 340 16.56 -14.85 -9.35
CA ASP A 340 16.53 -14.17 -8.05
C ASP A 340 15.52 -13.00 -8.04
N PHE A 341 15.44 -12.27 -9.17
CA PHE A 341 14.44 -11.24 -9.38
C PHE A 341 13.02 -11.84 -9.37
N GLU A 342 12.77 -12.88 -10.15
CA GLU A 342 11.46 -13.58 -10.17
C GLU A 342 11.05 -14.05 -8.76
N ASN A 343 11.97 -14.61 -7.98
CA ASN A 343 11.73 -15.05 -6.61
C ASN A 343 11.36 -13.89 -5.64
N SER A 344 11.57 -12.64 -6.06
CA SER A 344 11.16 -11.46 -5.30
C SER A 344 9.72 -11.00 -5.63
N LEU A 345 9.07 -11.63 -6.62
CA LEU A 345 7.77 -11.23 -7.15
C LEU A 345 6.64 -12.17 -6.68
N VAL A 346 6.57 -12.45 -5.39
CA VAL A 346 5.52 -13.31 -4.82
C VAL A 346 4.19 -12.55 -4.78
N THR A 347 3.22 -12.97 -5.58
CA THR A 347 1.91 -12.30 -5.71
C THR A 347 0.75 -13.06 -5.07
N PHE A 348 1.00 -14.23 -4.51
CA PHE A 348 -0.01 -15.05 -3.86
C PHE A 348 0.59 -15.83 -2.68
N SER A 349 -0.21 -16.04 -1.65
CA SER A 349 0.12 -16.89 -0.49
C SER A 349 -1.03 -17.83 -0.20
N ASP A 350 -0.72 -19.11 -0.03
CA ASP A 350 -1.62 -20.18 0.43
C ASP A 350 -1.54 -20.43 1.94
N LYS A 351 -0.79 -19.58 2.65
CA LYS A 351 -0.67 -19.69 4.11
C LYS A 351 -1.98 -19.37 4.79
N GLU A 352 -2.33 -20.16 5.81
CA GLU A 352 -3.48 -19.86 6.66
C GLU A 352 -3.35 -18.48 7.33
N LEU A 353 -4.44 -17.75 7.38
CA LEU A 353 -4.58 -16.54 8.19
C LEU A 353 -4.66 -16.97 9.66
N ARG A 354 -3.60 -16.73 10.44
CA ARG A 354 -3.53 -17.03 11.87
C ARG A 354 -3.61 -15.77 12.70
#